data_5e573a3e3d8cc66ab083ed626a71e63d
#
_entry.id   5e573a3e3d8cc66ab083ed626a71e63d
#
_cell.length_a   1.000
_cell.length_b   1.000
_cell.length_c   1.000
_cell.angle_alpha   90.00
_cell.angle_beta   90.00
_cell.angle_gamma   90.00
#
_symmetry.space_group_name_H-M   'P 1'
#
loop_
_entity.id
_entity.type
_entity.pdbx_description
1 polymer ?
#
loop_
_entity_poly.entity_id
_entity_poly.type
_entity_poly.pdbx_seq_one_letter_code
_entity_poly.pdbx_strand_id
1 'polypeptide(L)'
;MVSADLLKISKKGEMIELEETEWACILEEELNLYWEVKTAKEGLQYAKNTYTWFDGESGEEYGDYSHHCSWSRGCNTLAYVKKINEKSLCSFTDWRLPTLNELKTLVNYYGDADTLINTAFFPNTQADSYWTSTAVANSKLHVYEVPFVYGGSDARYKYFDTYIRLVRSGAEQVD
;
A
#
# COMPACT_ATOMS: atom_id res chain seq x y z
N MET A 1 -7.76 -1.96 23.21
CA MET A 1 -6.77 -1.52 22.21
C MET A 1 -7.29 -0.22 21.65
N VAL A 2 -6.50 0.85 21.74
CA VAL A 2 -6.85 2.15 21.18
C VAL A 2 -6.85 1.94 19.66
N SER A 3 -7.97 2.24 19.01
CA SER A 3 -7.99 2.36 17.55
C SER A 3 -6.98 3.45 17.21
N ALA A 4 -5.99 3.16 16.39
CA ALA A 4 -5.10 4.20 15.89
C ALA A 4 -5.98 5.31 15.32
N ASP A 5 -5.75 6.56 15.73
CA ASP A 5 -6.51 7.67 15.20
C ASP A 5 -6.17 7.84 13.72
N LEU A 6 -7.11 7.42 12.88
CA LEU A 6 -7.00 7.51 11.43
C LEU A 6 -7.68 8.79 10.96
N LEU A 7 -6.93 9.65 10.29
CA LEU A 7 -7.41 10.93 9.77
C LEU A 7 -7.44 10.90 8.24
N LYS A 8 -8.50 11.44 7.66
CA LYS A 8 -8.65 11.56 6.20
C LYS A 8 -7.82 12.72 5.66
N ILE A 9 -7.12 12.49 4.57
CA ILE A 9 -6.26 13.46 3.90
C ILE A 9 -6.76 13.68 2.46
N SER A 10 -6.95 14.93 2.10
CA SER A 10 -7.37 15.36 0.75
C SER A 10 -6.27 15.10 -0.30
N LYS A 11 -6.62 15.21 -1.58
CA LYS A 11 -5.65 15.18 -2.68
C LYS A 11 -4.57 16.26 -2.59
N LYS A 12 -4.83 17.34 -1.84
CA LYS A 12 -3.89 18.43 -1.62
C LYS A 12 -2.99 18.23 -0.39
N GLY A 13 -3.14 17.12 0.34
CA GLY A 13 -2.38 16.84 1.54
C GLY A 13 -2.89 17.50 2.81
N GLU A 14 -4.11 18.02 2.79
CA GLU A 14 -4.76 18.68 3.92
C GLU A 14 -5.60 17.68 4.72
N MET A 15 -5.62 17.79 6.05
CA MET A 15 -6.59 17.08 6.88
C MET A 15 -8.00 17.55 6.56
N ILE A 16 -8.94 16.61 6.50
CA ILE A 16 -10.35 16.87 6.23
C ILE A 16 -11.23 16.16 7.26
N GLU A 17 -12.48 16.59 7.37
CA GLU A 17 -13.43 16.04 8.33
C GLU A 17 -13.76 14.58 8.03
N LEU A 18 -14.12 13.82 9.06
CA LEU A 18 -14.40 12.37 8.93
C LEU A 18 -15.63 12.08 8.06
N GLU A 19 -16.57 13.01 8.02
CA GLU A 19 -17.79 12.94 7.22
C GLU A 19 -17.57 13.11 5.72
N GLU A 20 -16.41 13.65 5.32
CA GLU A 20 -16.07 13.81 3.91
C GLU A 20 -16.04 12.43 3.20
N THR A 21 -16.66 12.40 2.04
CA THR A 21 -16.83 11.17 1.25
C THR A 21 -15.70 10.91 0.26
N GLU A 22 -14.84 11.90 0.02
CA GLU A 22 -13.70 11.80 -0.89
C GLU A 22 -12.40 12.16 -0.17
N TRP A 23 -11.50 11.21 -0.10
CA TRP A 23 -10.14 11.39 0.39
C TRP A 23 -9.15 10.59 -0.46
N ALA A 24 -7.87 10.90 -0.37
CA ALA A 24 -6.84 10.25 -1.20
C ALA A 24 -5.76 9.54 -0.38
N CYS A 25 -5.57 9.96 0.87
CA CYS A 25 -4.64 9.33 1.79
C CYS A 25 -5.25 9.28 3.20
N ILE A 26 -4.64 8.48 4.06
CA ILE A 26 -4.96 8.37 5.48
C ILE A 26 -3.69 8.67 6.27
N LEU A 27 -3.78 9.50 7.30
CA LEU A 27 -2.76 9.65 8.34
C LEU A 27 -3.09 8.72 9.50
N GLU A 28 -2.19 7.82 9.82
CA GLU A 28 -2.14 7.06 11.06
C GLU A 28 -1.34 7.89 12.08
N GLU A 29 -2.03 8.64 12.92
CA GLU A 29 -1.44 9.72 13.71
C GLU A 29 -0.41 9.21 14.72
N GLU A 30 -0.71 8.12 15.42
CA GLU A 30 0.16 7.55 16.47
C GLU A 30 1.56 7.16 15.92
N LEU A 31 1.62 6.65 14.68
CA LEU A 31 2.86 6.25 14.04
C LEU A 31 3.41 7.29 13.08
N ASN A 32 2.70 8.40 12.88
CA ASN A 32 3.03 9.44 11.91
C ASN A 32 3.29 8.86 10.50
N LEU A 33 2.41 7.93 10.07
CA LEU A 33 2.46 7.28 8.77
C LEU A 33 1.29 7.74 7.89
N TYR A 34 1.60 8.13 6.67
CA TYR A 34 0.60 8.39 5.64
C TYR A 34 0.46 7.19 4.73
N TRP A 35 -0.78 6.77 4.50
CA TRP A 35 -1.13 5.62 3.70
C TRP A 35 -1.87 6.01 2.43
N GLU A 36 -1.52 5.39 1.32
CA GLU A 36 -2.24 5.51 0.06
C GLU A 36 -3.65 4.91 0.17
N VAL A 37 -4.65 5.59 -0.41
CA VAL A 37 -5.99 5.06 -0.61
C VAL A 37 -6.19 4.68 -2.07
N LYS A 38 -6.59 3.43 -2.32
CA LYS A 38 -6.85 2.90 -3.66
C LYS A 38 -8.21 3.34 -4.20
N THR A 39 -8.31 3.45 -5.53
CA THR A 39 -9.54 3.88 -6.20
C THR A 39 -10.29 2.70 -6.83
N ALA A 40 -11.60 2.83 -6.97
CA ALA A 40 -12.43 1.89 -7.73
C ALA A 40 -12.35 2.11 -9.25
N LYS A 41 -11.82 3.27 -9.69
CA LYS A 41 -11.71 3.63 -11.10
C LYS A 41 -10.40 3.09 -11.68
N GLU A 42 -10.48 2.51 -12.87
CA GLU A 42 -9.30 2.07 -13.62
C GLU A 42 -8.29 3.21 -13.84
N GLY A 43 -7.03 2.87 -13.77
CA GLY A 43 -5.90 3.78 -13.86
C GLY A 43 -4.78 3.40 -12.90
N LEU A 44 -3.89 4.35 -12.62
CA LEU A 44 -2.68 4.09 -11.82
C LEU A 44 -3.00 3.52 -10.44
N GLN A 45 -3.92 4.13 -9.69
CA GLN A 45 -4.28 3.73 -8.32
C GLN A 45 -5.43 2.72 -8.23
N TYR A 46 -5.79 2.09 -9.34
CA TYR A 46 -6.88 1.12 -9.35
C TYR A 46 -6.63 -0.03 -8.37
N ALA A 47 -7.62 -0.29 -7.53
CA ALA A 47 -7.51 -1.24 -6.43
C ALA A 47 -7.26 -2.70 -6.88
N LYS A 48 -7.61 -3.03 -8.13
CA LYS A 48 -7.42 -4.38 -8.68
C LYS A 48 -6.13 -4.55 -9.48
N ASN A 49 -5.29 -3.51 -9.57
CA ASN A 49 -3.97 -3.66 -10.18
C ASN A 49 -3.06 -4.50 -9.29
N THR A 50 -2.34 -5.44 -9.88
CA THR A 50 -1.32 -6.25 -9.23
C THR A 50 0.06 -6.03 -9.86
N TYR A 51 1.11 -6.36 -9.15
CA TYR A 51 2.49 -5.98 -9.49
C TYR A 51 3.44 -7.10 -9.07
N THR A 52 4.44 -7.38 -9.91
CA THR A 52 5.60 -8.14 -9.49
C THR A 52 6.49 -7.28 -8.58
N TRP A 53 7.28 -7.91 -7.73
CA TRP A 53 8.18 -7.17 -6.86
C TRP A 53 9.52 -6.89 -7.53
N PHE A 54 9.96 -5.63 -7.54
CA PHE A 54 11.26 -5.19 -8.03
C PHE A 54 11.72 -3.94 -7.29
N ASP A 55 12.98 -3.89 -6.84
CA ASP A 55 13.55 -2.76 -6.10
C ASP A 55 14.60 -1.96 -6.90
N GLY A 56 14.88 -2.37 -8.13
CA GLY A 56 15.89 -1.77 -9.00
C GLY A 56 17.14 -2.63 -9.16
N GLU A 57 17.34 -3.64 -8.30
CA GLU A 57 18.49 -4.56 -8.34
C GLU A 57 18.04 -6.02 -8.34
N SER A 58 16.94 -6.30 -7.68
CA SER A 58 16.46 -7.66 -7.41
C SER A 58 14.96 -7.77 -7.63
N GLY A 59 14.52 -8.90 -8.16
CA GLY A 59 13.11 -9.18 -8.44
C GLY A 59 12.80 -9.24 -9.93
N GLU A 60 11.54 -9.01 -10.29
CA GLU A 60 11.04 -9.11 -11.66
C GLU A 60 10.77 -7.71 -12.25
N GLU A 61 11.72 -7.23 -13.05
CA GLU A 61 11.66 -5.88 -13.63
C GLU A 61 10.55 -5.72 -14.66
N TYR A 62 10.32 -6.75 -15.47
CA TYR A 62 9.43 -6.65 -16.62
C TYR A 62 7.97 -6.94 -16.31
N GLY A 63 7.69 -7.29 -15.07
CA GLY A 63 6.36 -7.70 -14.65
C GLY A 63 5.95 -9.08 -15.18
N ASP A 64 4.81 -9.56 -14.73
CA ASP A 64 4.20 -10.75 -15.30
C ASP A 64 3.59 -10.42 -16.68
N TYR A 65 3.73 -11.31 -17.65
CA TYR A 65 3.16 -11.20 -19.00
C TYR A 65 1.61 -11.21 -19.02
N SER A 66 0.98 -11.48 -17.88
CA SER A 66 -0.47 -11.59 -17.74
C SER A 66 -1.20 -10.23 -17.71
N HIS A 67 -0.50 -9.11 -17.72
CA HIS A 67 -1.09 -7.76 -17.82
C HIS A 67 -2.06 -7.38 -16.69
N HIS A 68 -1.65 -7.58 -15.44
CA HIS A 68 -2.49 -7.34 -14.27
C HIS A 68 -2.57 -5.88 -13.79
N CYS A 69 -2.03 -4.92 -14.53
CA CYS A 69 -2.27 -3.51 -14.24
C CYS A 69 -2.81 -2.74 -15.46
N SER A 70 -3.74 -1.82 -15.20
CA SER A 70 -4.50 -1.12 -16.23
C SER A 70 -3.79 0.09 -16.84
N TRP A 71 -2.58 0.45 -16.39
CA TRP A 71 -1.91 1.68 -16.79
C TRP A 71 -0.59 1.48 -17.54
N SER A 72 -0.02 0.29 -17.56
CA SER A 72 1.26 -0.02 -18.22
C SER A 72 1.37 -1.50 -18.60
N ARG A 73 2.35 -1.80 -19.44
CA ARG A 73 2.84 -3.17 -19.65
C ARG A 73 4.06 -3.39 -18.75
N GLY A 74 4.14 -4.54 -18.10
CA GLY A 74 5.25 -4.85 -17.19
C GLY A 74 5.18 -4.04 -15.90
N CYS A 75 4.20 -4.34 -15.08
CA CYS A 75 3.94 -3.63 -13.85
C CYS A 75 4.71 -4.23 -12.69
N ASN A 76 5.70 -3.50 -12.19
CA ASN A 76 6.44 -3.85 -10.99
C ASN A 76 6.33 -2.78 -9.91
N THR A 77 6.73 -3.13 -8.69
CA THR A 77 6.61 -2.24 -7.51
C THR A 77 7.39 -0.94 -7.67
N LEU A 78 8.61 -0.98 -8.21
CA LEU A 78 9.45 0.22 -8.39
C LEU A 78 8.82 1.19 -9.40
N ALA A 79 8.33 0.68 -10.52
CA ALA A 79 7.68 1.50 -11.54
C ALA A 79 6.43 2.20 -10.96
N TYR A 80 5.66 1.49 -10.14
CA TYR A 80 4.51 2.06 -9.46
C TYR A 80 4.90 3.17 -8.47
N VAL A 81 5.87 2.91 -7.57
CA VAL A 81 6.39 3.90 -6.62
C VAL A 81 6.87 5.16 -7.32
N LYS A 82 7.68 5.02 -8.39
CA LYS A 82 8.15 6.15 -9.19
C LYS A 82 6.98 6.96 -9.75
N LYS A 83 5.97 6.27 -10.28
CA LYS A 83 4.82 6.94 -10.92
C LYS A 83 3.94 7.69 -9.93
N ILE A 84 3.73 7.16 -8.74
CA ILE A 84 3.00 7.84 -7.67
C ILE A 84 3.76 9.09 -7.19
N ASN A 85 5.08 8.98 -7.02
CA ASN A 85 5.92 10.12 -6.62
C ASN A 85 5.98 11.22 -7.70
N GLU A 86 6.03 10.87 -8.99
CA GLU A 86 5.91 11.84 -10.09
C GLU A 86 4.56 12.59 -10.06
N LYS A 87 3.48 11.93 -9.62
CA LYS A 87 2.15 12.53 -9.49
C LYS A 87 1.93 13.29 -8.20
N SER A 88 2.88 13.25 -7.28
CA SER A 88 2.82 13.93 -5.98
C SER A 88 1.51 13.62 -5.22
N LEU A 89 1.21 12.33 -5.03
CA LEU A 89 0.00 11.90 -4.34
C LEU A 89 -0.12 12.59 -2.97
N CYS A 90 -1.26 13.23 -2.69
CA CYS A 90 -1.51 14.05 -1.52
C CYS A 90 -0.43 15.12 -1.29
N SER A 91 0.14 15.68 -2.38
CA SER A 91 1.23 16.66 -2.40
C SER A 91 2.57 16.14 -1.84
N PHE A 92 2.75 14.82 -1.75
CA PHE A 92 4.00 14.18 -1.30
C PHE A 92 4.69 13.42 -2.44
N THR A 93 6.03 13.35 -2.37
CA THR A 93 6.89 12.75 -3.41
C THR A 93 7.85 11.69 -2.86
N ASP A 94 7.62 11.22 -1.64
CA ASP A 94 8.47 10.29 -0.88
C ASP A 94 7.74 8.99 -0.50
N TRP A 95 6.75 8.60 -1.29
CA TRP A 95 6.05 7.33 -1.17
C TRP A 95 6.98 6.15 -1.43
N ARG A 96 6.79 5.08 -0.66
CA ARG A 96 7.56 3.84 -0.74
C ARG A 96 6.69 2.63 -0.40
N LEU A 97 7.22 1.42 -0.63
CA LEU A 97 6.63 0.22 -0.06
C LEU A 97 6.72 0.26 1.47
N PRO A 98 5.69 -0.21 2.18
CA PRO A 98 5.75 -0.38 3.63
C PRO A 98 6.70 -1.52 4.00
N THR A 99 7.31 -1.43 5.17
CA THR A 99 7.89 -2.59 5.83
C THR A 99 6.79 -3.55 6.29
N LEU A 100 7.16 -4.79 6.61
CA LEU A 100 6.22 -5.78 7.15
C LEU A 100 5.51 -5.26 8.40
N ASN A 101 6.26 -4.67 9.32
CA ASN A 101 5.70 -4.17 10.58
C ASN A 101 4.74 -3.00 10.35
N GLU A 102 5.09 -2.07 9.45
CA GLU A 102 4.20 -0.96 9.10
C GLU A 102 2.89 -1.48 8.49
N LEU A 103 2.94 -2.37 7.49
CA LEU A 103 1.72 -2.83 6.85
C LEU A 103 0.81 -3.62 7.80
N LYS A 104 1.40 -4.32 8.76
CA LYS A 104 0.65 -5.06 9.80
C LYS A 104 -0.11 -4.16 10.77
N THR A 105 0.22 -2.89 10.91
CA THR A 105 -0.55 -1.96 11.75
C THR A 105 -1.97 -1.76 11.23
N LEU A 106 -2.17 -1.89 9.91
CA LEU A 106 -3.48 -1.78 9.29
C LEU A 106 -4.37 -3.03 9.46
N VAL A 107 -3.81 -4.15 9.94
CA VAL A 107 -4.57 -5.39 10.13
C VAL A 107 -5.53 -5.25 11.31
N ASN A 108 -6.82 -5.27 11.02
CA ASN A 108 -7.90 -5.18 12.01
C ASN A 108 -8.63 -6.51 12.13
N TYR A 109 -8.28 -7.31 13.12
CA TYR A 109 -8.89 -8.62 13.40
C TYR A 109 -10.35 -8.54 13.91
N TYR A 110 -10.85 -7.35 14.19
CA TYR A 110 -12.21 -7.10 14.70
C TYR A 110 -13.10 -6.40 13.68
N GLY A 111 -12.63 -6.26 12.44
CA GLY A 111 -13.36 -5.63 11.34
C GLY A 111 -14.38 -6.56 10.67
N ASP A 112 -15.01 -6.07 9.62
CA ASP A 112 -15.98 -6.81 8.83
C ASP A 112 -15.36 -7.98 8.05
N ALA A 113 -16.16 -8.99 7.82
CA ALA A 113 -15.80 -10.38 7.59
C ALA A 113 -14.92 -10.71 6.37
N ASP A 114 -14.80 -9.85 5.37
CA ASP A 114 -14.12 -10.21 4.11
C ASP A 114 -12.68 -9.70 4.01
N THR A 115 -12.36 -8.58 4.64
CA THR A 115 -11.00 -8.00 4.69
C THR A 115 -10.68 -7.52 6.10
N LEU A 116 -9.54 -7.92 6.60
CA LEU A 116 -9.06 -7.52 7.93
C LEU A 116 -8.42 -6.12 7.92
N ILE A 117 -9.18 -5.13 7.44
CA ILE A 117 -8.78 -3.71 7.45
C ILE A 117 -10.01 -2.84 7.69
N ASN A 118 -9.81 -1.64 8.22
CA ASN A 118 -10.92 -0.69 8.37
C ASN A 118 -11.35 -0.12 7.00
N THR A 119 -12.39 -0.72 6.40
CA THR A 119 -12.89 -0.35 5.07
C THR A 119 -13.53 1.04 5.00
N ALA A 120 -13.90 1.63 6.14
CA ALA A 120 -14.38 3.01 6.18
C ALA A 120 -13.28 4.03 5.83
N PHE A 121 -12.02 3.70 6.09
CA PHE A 121 -10.85 4.51 5.73
C PHE A 121 -10.13 3.99 4.49
N PHE A 122 -10.13 2.68 4.26
CA PHE A 122 -9.47 1.99 3.15
C PHE A 122 -10.46 1.25 2.26
N PRO A 123 -11.38 1.96 1.60
CA PRO A 123 -12.32 1.34 0.68
C PRO A 123 -11.57 0.66 -0.47
N ASN A 124 -12.22 -0.29 -1.14
CA ASN A 124 -11.69 -1.02 -2.28
C ASN A 124 -10.47 -1.92 -1.97
N THR A 125 -10.10 -2.13 -0.70
CA THR A 125 -9.06 -3.10 -0.36
C THR A 125 -9.48 -4.49 -0.80
N GLN A 126 -8.59 -5.18 -1.52
CA GLN A 126 -8.84 -6.55 -1.96
C GLN A 126 -8.56 -7.52 -0.80
N ALA A 127 -9.40 -8.55 -0.66
CA ALA A 127 -9.23 -9.64 0.30
C ALA A 127 -8.11 -10.59 -0.16
N ASP A 128 -6.90 -10.10 -0.20
CA ASP A 128 -5.73 -10.82 -0.71
C ASP A 128 -4.46 -10.22 -0.08
N SER A 129 -3.31 -10.61 -0.60
CA SER A 129 -1.99 -10.23 -0.10
C SER A 129 -1.49 -8.91 -0.69
N TYR A 130 -0.68 -8.20 0.09
CA TYR A 130 -0.05 -6.93 -0.28
C TYR A 130 1.45 -6.97 -0.04
N TRP A 131 2.23 -6.49 -1.01
CA TRP A 131 3.69 -6.44 -0.93
C TRP A 131 4.22 -5.59 0.22
N THR A 132 5.32 -6.04 0.80
CA THR A 132 6.17 -5.23 1.69
C THR A 132 7.55 -5.03 1.09
N SER A 133 8.36 -4.16 1.68
CA SER A 133 9.78 -4.01 1.36
C SER A 133 10.69 -4.96 2.14
N THR A 134 10.13 -5.77 3.05
CA THR A 134 10.90 -6.61 3.97
C THR A 134 11.32 -7.92 3.29
N ALA A 135 12.62 -8.08 3.10
CA ALA A 135 13.20 -9.30 2.55
C ALA A 135 13.07 -10.48 3.52
N VAL A 136 12.89 -11.68 2.98
CA VAL A 136 12.98 -12.91 3.76
C VAL A 136 14.45 -13.24 4.00
N ALA A 137 14.81 -13.50 5.27
CA ALA A 137 16.19 -13.82 5.65
C ALA A 137 16.73 -15.01 4.84
N ASN A 138 17.96 -14.87 4.35
CA ASN A 138 18.64 -15.88 3.54
C ASN A 138 17.96 -16.25 2.20
N SER A 139 17.04 -15.42 1.71
CA SER A 139 16.40 -15.60 0.41
C SER A 139 16.57 -14.37 -0.48
N LYS A 140 17.12 -14.56 -1.67
CA LYS A 140 17.16 -13.52 -2.72
C LYS A 140 15.85 -13.47 -3.54
N LEU A 141 15.02 -14.52 -3.45
CA LEU A 141 13.85 -14.72 -4.30
C LEU A 141 12.53 -14.34 -3.62
N HIS A 142 12.52 -14.16 -2.28
CA HIS A 142 11.31 -13.94 -1.52
C HIS A 142 11.35 -12.61 -0.76
N VAL A 143 10.17 -12.02 -0.65
CA VAL A 143 9.87 -10.92 0.27
C VAL A 143 8.61 -11.27 1.06
N TYR A 144 8.42 -10.62 2.19
CA TYR A 144 7.19 -10.80 2.96
C TYR A 144 6.03 -10.02 2.31
N GLU A 145 4.86 -10.63 2.39
CA GLU A 145 3.56 -10.02 2.11
C GLU A 145 2.65 -10.08 3.33
N VAL A 146 1.62 -9.24 3.36
CA VAL A 146 0.58 -9.25 4.37
C VAL A 146 -0.76 -9.56 3.71
N PRO A 147 -1.37 -10.72 4.01
CA PRO A 147 -2.70 -11.07 3.51
C PRO A 147 -3.79 -10.43 4.38
N PHE A 148 -4.58 -9.53 3.81
CA PHE A 148 -5.72 -8.93 4.51
C PHE A 148 -6.95 -9.85 4.61
N VAL A 149 -6.86 -11.08 4.14
CA VAL A 149 -7.91 -12.09 4.29
C VAL A 149 -7.83 -12.81 5.64
N TYR A 150 -6.63 -12.98 6.21
CA TYR A 150 -6.45 -13.65 7.51
C TYR A 150 -5.41 -12.97 8.42
N GLY A 151 -4.74 -11.92 7.96
CA GLY A 151 -3.65 -11.26 8.68
C GLY A 151 -2.37 -12.11 8.70
N GLY A 152 -1.40 -11.71 9.50
CA GLY A 152 -0.13 -12.44 9.56
C GLY A 152 0.88 -11.98 8.51
N SER A 153 1.71 -12.90 8.01
CA SER A 153 2.70 -12.65 6.97
C SER A 153 3.13 -13.93 6.29
N ASP A 154 3.29 -13.86 4.98
CA ASP A 154 3.79 -14.97 4.17
C ASP A 154 5.03 -14.56 3.40
N ALA A 155 5.87 -15.56 3.06
CA ALA A 155 6.99 -15.40 2.15
C ALA A 155 6.51 -15.65 0.72
N ARG A 156 6.64 -14.65 -0.15
CA ARG A 156 6.22 -14.76 -1.55
C ARG A 156 7.38 -14.60 -2.51
N TYR A 157 7.37 -15.37 -3.58
CA TYR A 157 8.30 -15.19 -4.68
C TYR A 157 8.06 -13.86 -5.39
N LYS A 158 9.12 -13.10 -5.63
CA LYS A 158 9.11 -11.76 -6.24
C LYS A 158 8.51 -11.71 -7.65
N TYR A 159 8.52 -12.83 -8.38
CA TYR A 159 7.98 -12.92 -9.74
C TYR A 159 6.46 -13.15 -9.80
N PHE A 160 5.83 -13.52 -8.69
CA PHE A 160 4.37 -13.50 -8.62
C PHE A 160 3.88 -12.07 -8.49
N ASP A 161 2.69 -11.82 -8.98
CA ASP A 161 2.05 -10.54 -8.81
C ASP A 161 1.11 -10.54 -7.60
N THR A 162 1.07 -9.42 -6.88
CA THR A 162 0.14 -9.17 -5.79
C THR A 162 -0.11 -7.67 -5.64
N TYR A 163 -0.96 -7.30 -4.70
CA TYR A 163 -1.40 -5.92 -4.52
C TYR A 163 -0.34 -5.04 -3.86
N ILE A 164 -0.54 -3.73 -3.97
CA ILE A 164 0.32 -2.71 -3.35
C ILE A 164 -0.54 -1.70 -2.58
N ARG A 165 -0.03 -1.29 -1.42
CA ARG A 165 -0.43 -0.06 -0.74
C ARG A 165 0.83 0.66 -0.30
N LEU A 166 1.00 1.91 -0.73
CA LEU A 166 2.18 2.69 -0.38
C LEU A 166 2.01 3.39 0.96
N VAL A 167 3.15 3.69 1.56
CA VAL A 167 3.29 4.43 2.80
C VAL A 167 4.36 5.52 2.64
N ARG A 168 4.26 6.57 3.44
CA ARG A 168 5.34 7.51 3.70
C ARG A 168 5.36 7.88 5.17
N SER A 169 6.53 8.25 5.68
CA SER A 169 6.65 8.79 7.04
C SER A 169 6.30 10.29 7.04
N GLY A 170 5.60 10.76 8.04
CA GLY A 170 5.44 12.19 8.29
C GLY A 170 6.79 12.85 8.60
N ALA A 171 6.84 14.18 8.56
CA ALA A 171 8.01 14.90 9.03
C ALA A 171 8.23 14.61 10.53
N GLU A 172 9.50 14.48 10.95
CA GLU A 172 9.80 14.41 12.38
C GLU A 172 9.26 15.70 13.04
N GLN A 173 8.48 15.53 14.10
CA GLN A 173 8.11 16.67 14.94
C GLN A 173 9.39 17.11 15.65
N VAL A 174 9.91 18.25 15.24
CA VAL A 174 11.02 18.89 15.96
C VAL A 174 10.38 19.58 17.17
N ASP A 175 10.61 19.00 18.36
CA ASP A 175 10.23 19.61 19.63
C ASP A 175 10.98 20.92 19.89
#